data_cce345bb881f5d9fec7dada77f4bc8df
#
_entry.id   cce345bb881f5d9fec7dada77f4bc8df
#
_cell.length_a   1.000
_cell.length_b   1.000
_cell.length_c   1.000
_cell.angle_alpha   90.00
_cell.angle_beta   90.00
_cell.angle_gamma   90.00
#
_symmetry.space_group_name_H-M   'P 1'
#
loop_
_entity.id
_entity.type
_entity.pdbx_description
1 polymer ?
#
loop_
_entity_poly.entity_id
_entity_poly.type
_entity_poly.pdbx_seq_one_letter_code
_entity_poly.pdbx_strand_id
1 'polypeptide(L)'
;MSAQTTATEEKNAATEEKEQDFGSDPTATRETDNYTQEYVWGFVDKWDELIDWDQRAQGEGDFFIDHLKERGARRVLDVATGTGFHSVRLLQAGFEVVSADGSPQMLYKAFANGRKRGFVMRTVQADWRYLNRDVHGEFDAIICLGNSFTHMFKERDRRKALAEFY
;
A
#
# COMPACT_ATOMS: atom_id res chain seq x y z
N MET A 1 -30.14 63.66 -1.42
CA MET A 1 -28.77 63.17 -1.28
C MET A 1 -28.85 61.68 -0.98
N SER A 2 -28.61 60.89 -2.03
CA SER A 2 -28.77 59.44 -1.99
C SER A 2 -27.47 58.79 -1.56
N ALA A 3 -27.48 57.97 -0.53
CA ALA A 3 -26.39 57.09 -0.18
C ALA A 3 -26.65 55.72 -0.80
N GLN A 4 -25.82 55.34 -1.76
CA GLN A 4 -25.80 54.02 -2.33
C GLN A 4 -25.01 53.08 -1.43
N THR A 5 -25.69 52.06 -0.94
CA THR A 5 -25.09 50.94 -0.20
C THR A 5 -24.65 49.92 -1.23
N THR A 6 -23.35 49.74 -1.38
CA THR A 6 -22.76 48.64 -2.17
C THR A 6 -22.74 47.38 -1.34
N ALA A 7 -23.59 46.43 -1.69
CA ALA A 7 -23.54 45.08 -1.15
C ALA A 7 -22.40 44.33 -1.84
N THR A 8 -21.44 43.91 -1.05
CA THR A 8 -20.34 42.99 -1.47
C THR A 8 -20.91 41.61 -1.50
N GLU A 9 -21.04 41.04 -2.72
CA GLU A 9 -21.33 39.63 -2.94
C GLU A 9 -20.08 38.82 -2.61
N GLU A 10 -20.07 38.21 -1.43
CA GLU A 10 -19.13 37.11 -1.13
C GLU A 10 -19.53 35.90 -1.98
N LYS A 11 -18.73 35.63 -3.02
CA LYS A 11 -18.78 34.37 -3.76
C LYS A 11 -18.27 33.26 -2.83
N ASN A 12 -19.19 32.49 -2.28
CA ASN A 12 -18.95 31.19 -1.72
C ASN A 12 -18.46 30.27 -2.86
N ALA A 13 -17.15 30.10 -2.98
CA ALA A 13 -16.58 29.03 -3.78
C ALA A 13 -16.75 27.74 -2.97
N ALA A 14 -17.90 27.10 -3.11
CA ALA A 14 -18.07 25.71 -2.72
C ALA A 14 -17.10 24.90 -3.60
N THR A 15 -16.08 24.35 -2.98
CA THR A 15 -15.25 23.31 -3.57
C THR A 15 -16.16 22.12 -3.80
N GLU A 16 -16.61 21.90 -5.02
CA GLU A 16 -17.26 20.65 -5.41
C GLU A 16 -16.23 19.54 -5.17
N GLU A 17 -16.37 18.82 -4.05
CA GLU A 17 -15.76 17.50 -3.92
C GLU A 17 -16.34 16.65 -5.05
N LYS A 18 -15.53 16.41 -6.07
CA LYS A 18 -15.89 15.44 -7.11
C LYS A 18 -16.05 14.12 -6.41
N GLU A 19 -17.28 13.67 -6.27
CA GLU A 19 -17.62 12.32 -5.87
C GLU A 19 -16.85 11.36 -6.77
N GLN A 20 -15.89 10.62 -6.19
CA GLN A 20 -15.05 9.71 -6.93
C GLN A 20 -15.90 8.49 -7.29
N ASP A 21 -16.34 8.42 -8.54
CA ASP A 21 -17.17 7.35 -9.06
C ASP A 21 -16.34 6.06 -9.21
N PHE A 22 -16.32 5.26 -8.17
CA PHE A 22 -15.68 3.95 -8.16
C PHE A 22 -16.55 2.92 -8.87
N GLY A 23 -16.45 2.86 -10.21
CA GLY A 23 -16.91 1.69 -10.94
C GLY A 23 -18.24 1.81 -11.66
N SER A 24 -18.67 3.00 -12.02
CA SER A 24 -19.83 3.21 -12.92
C SER A 24 -19.58 2.68 -14.33
N ASP A 25 -18.33 2.58 -14.76
CA ASP A 25 -17.94 1.97 -16.03
C ASP A 25 -17.01 0.76 -15.85
N PRO A 26 -17.55 -0.46 -15.82
CA PRO A 26 -16.75 -1.67 -15.70
C PRO A 26 -15.86 -1.93 -16.92
N THR A 27 -16.05 -1.18 -18.00
CA THR A 27 -15.25 -1.29 -19.23
C THR A 27 -14.12 -0.27 -19.28
N ALA A 28 -14.07 0.69 -18.34
CA ALA A 28 -13.01 1.68 -18.28
C ALA A 28 -11.64 1.01 -18.09
N THR A 29 -10.71 1.32 -18.97
CA THR A 29 -9.34 0.82 -18.87
C THR A 29 -8.65 1.51 -17.70
N ARG A 30 -8.32 0.78 -16.65
CA ARG A 30 -7.54 1.29 -15.53
C ARG A 30 -6.06 1.36 -15.89
N GLU A 31 -5.40 2.36 -15.37
CA GLU A 31 -3.95 2.51 -15.46
C GLU A 31 -3.27 2.00 -14.19
N THR A 32 -2.06 1.48 -14.31
CA THR A 32 -1.29 0.97 -13.16
C THR A 32 -1.11 2.04 -12.07
N ASP A 33 -1.01 3.31 -12.44
CA ASP A 33 -0.79 4.41 -11.50
C ASP A 33 -2.05 4.88 -10.75
N ASN A 34 -3.22 4.30 -11.02
CA ASN A 34 -4.48 4.66 -10.35
C ASN A 34 -4.41 4.43 -8.82
N TYR A 35 -3.56 3.53 -8.34
CA TYR A 35 -3.38 3.29 -6.91
C TYR A 35 -2.99 4.57 -6.15
N THR A 36 -2.31 5.52 -6.77
CA THR A 36 -1.93 6.80 -6.15
C THR A 36 -3.15 7.66 -5.79
N GLN A 37 -4.26 7.46 -6.49
CA GLN A 37 -5.53 8.14 -6.26
C GLN A 37 -6.47 7.34 -5.34
N GLU A 38 -6.33 6.02 -5.33
CA GLU A 38 -7.17 5.12 -4.55
C GLU A 38 -6.77 5.11 -3.06
N TYR A 39 -5.46 5.17 -2.75
CA TYR A 39 -4.96 5.09 -1.38
C TYR A 39 -4.80 6.47 -0.72
N VAL A 40 -5.90 7.21 -0.65
CA VAL A 40 -5.97 8.50 0.06
C VAL A 40 -6.08 8.31 1.58
N TRP A 41 -5.73 9.33 2.38
CA TRP A 41 -5.70 9.23 3.83
C TRP A 41 -7.01 8.72 4.45
N GLY A 42 -8.16 9.21 4.03
CA GLY A 42 -9.46 8.79 4.57
C GLY A 42 -9.75 7.30 4.37
N PHE A 43 -9.26 6.72 3.27
CA PHE A 43 -9.36 5.28 3.00
C PHE A 43 -8.35 4.49 3.83
N VAL A 44 -7.09 4.93 3.84
CA VAL A 44 -5.99 4.24 4.56
C VAL A 44 -6.24 4.19 6.06
N ASP A 45 -6.84 5.24 6.64
CA ASP A 45 -7.17 5.25 8.07
C ASP A 45 -8.22 4.20 8.43
N LYS A 46 -9.16 3.93 7.53
CA LYS A 46 -10.21 2.92 7.71
C LYS A 46 -9.78 1.52 7.28
N TRP A 47 -8.66 1.38 6.59
CA TRP A 47 -8.23 0.09 6.05
C TRP A 47 -8.05 -0.99 7.12
N ASP A 48 -7.45 -0.63 8.25
CA ASP A 48 -7.26 -1.57 9.36
C ASP A 48 -8.56 -1.92 10.09
N GLU A 49 -9.60 -1.06 10.00
CA GLU A 49 -10.94 -1.36 10.50
C GLU A 49 -11.66 -2.35 9.59
N LEU A 50 -11.41 -2.26 8.27
CA LEU A 50 -11.95 -3.19 7.28
C LEU A 50 -11.24 -4.54 7.29
N ILE A 51 -9.92 -4.53 7.57
CA ILE A 51 -9.10 -5.73 7.66
C ILE A 51 -8.81 -6.00 9.13
N ASP A 52 -9.66 -6.82 9.75
CA ASP A 52 -9.38 -7.36 11.08
C ASP A 52 -8.13 -8.24 11.03
N TRP A 53 -7.04 -7.74 11.63
CA TRP A 53 -5.75 -8.40 11.60
C TRP A 53 -5.76 -9.77 12.29
N ASP A 54 -6.55 -9.92 13.35
CA ASP A 54 -6.62 -11.17 14.11
C ASP A 54 -7.41 -12.22 13.35
N GLN A 55 -8.54 -11.85 12.78
CA GLN A 55 -9.33 -12.76 11.92
C GLN A 55 -8.54 -13.14 10.67
N ARG A 56 -7.84 -12.18 10.08
CA ARG A 56 -7.00 -12.42 8.91
C ARG A 56 -5.86 -13.39 9.25
N ALA A 57 -5.18 -13.20 10.38
CA ALA A 57 -4.13 -14.10 10.82
C ALA A 57 -4.64 -15.54 11.03
N GLN A 58 -5.81 -15.69 11.62
CA GLN A 58 -6.46 -17.01 11.78
C GLN A 58 -6.81 -17.65 10.44
N GLY A 59 -7.33 -16.87 9.48
CA GLY A 59 -7.73 -17.34 8.17
C GLY A 59 -6.56 -17.70 7.25
N GLU A 60 -5.50 -16.90 7.25
CA GLU A 60 -4.30 -17.15 6.43
C GLU A 60 -3.35 -18.21 7.04
N GLY A 61 -3.38 -18.37 8.38
CA GLY A 61 -2.44 -19.22 9.09
C GLY A 61 -0.99 -18.78 8.90
N ASP A 62 -0.03 -19.67 9.17
CA ASP A 62 1.41 -19.40 9.09
C ASP A 62 2.07 -19.96 7.84
N PHE A 63 1.29 -20.37 6.84
CA PHE A 63 1.77 -21.06 5.64
C PHE A 63 2.98 -20.39 4.99
N PHE A 64 2.91 -19.08 4.76
CA PHE A 64 4.01 -18.36 4.10
C PHE A 64 5.25 -18.22 5.00
N ILE A 65 5.06 -18.11 6.32
CA ILE A 65 6.14 -18.07 7.31
C ILE A 65 6.85 -19.40 7.36
N ASP A 66 6.10 -20.50 7.45
CA ASP A 66 6.65 -21.86 7.51
C ASP A 66 7.43 -22.19 6.23
N HIS A 67 6.87 -21.81 5.08
CA HIS A 67 7.54 -22.03 3.80
C HIS A 67 8.88 -21.26 3.68
N LEU A 68 8.93 -20.04 4.17
CA LEU A 68 10.18 -19.26 4.20
C LEU A 68 11.21 -19.88 5.16
N LYS A 69 10.76 -20.35 6.35
CA LYS A 69 11.65 -21.04 7.32
C LYS A 69 12.20 -22.35 6.76
N GLU A 70 11.36 -23.15 6.14
CA GLU A 70 11.77 -24.42 5.50
C GLU A 70 12.85 -24.22 4.44
N ARG A 71 12.83 -23.08 3.75
CA ARG A 71 13.84 -22.72 2.74
C ARG A 71 15.06 -21.99 3.32
N GLY A 72 15.12 -21.79 4.62
CA GLY A 72 16.24 -21.13 5.30
C GLY A 72 16.32 -19.62 5.04
N ALA A 73 15.24 -18.99 4.57
CA ALA A 73 15.21 -17.56 4.35
C ALA A 73 15.43 -16.81 5.68
N ARG A 74 16.16 -15.71 5.62
CA ARG A 74 16.44 -14.82 6.75
C ARG A 74 16.00 -13.41 6.47
N ARG A 75 16.29 -12.93 5.26
CA ARG A 75 16.00 -11.56 4.83
C ARG A 75 14.94 -11.56 3.76
N VAL A 76 13.79 -10.93 4.06
CA VAL A 76 12.60 -10.95 3.22
C VAL A 76 12.24 -9.54 2.78
N LEU A 77 11.92 -9.37 1.51
CA LEU A 77 11.33 -8.16 0.96
C LEU A 77 9.82 -8.36 0.79
N ASP A 78 9.03 -7.57 1.53
CA ASP A 78 7.59 -7.46 1.31
C ASP A 78 7.34 -6.30 0.35
N VAL A 79 7.02 -6.58 -0.90
CA VAL A 79 6.88 -5.57 -1.95
C VAL A 79 5.49 -4.90 -1.97
N ALA A 80 4.57 -5.39 -1.17
CA ALA A 80 3.19 -4.90 -1.09
C ALA A 80 2.72 -4.83 0.36
N THR A 81 3.49 -4.10 1.19
CA THR A 81 3.28 -4.13 2.64
C THR A 81 1.94 -3.58 3.08
N GLY A 82 1.31 -2.69 2.30
CA GLY A 82 0.05 -2.03 2.67
C GLY A 82 0.18 -1.39 4.05
N THR A 83 -0.74 -1.72 4.97
CA THR A 83 -0.69 -1.24 6.37
C THR A 83 0.20 -2.07 7.28
N GLY A 84 0.98 -3.03 6.73
CA GLY A 84 2.06 -3.71 7.43
C GLY A 84 1.72 -5.10 8.00
N PHE A 85 0.57 -5.66 7.68
CA PHE A 85 0.10 -6.92 8.26
C PHE A 85 1.11 -8.08 8.10
N HIS A 86 1.52 -8.39 6.88
CA HIS A 86 2.46 -9.48 6.63
C HIS A 86 3.88 -9.16 7.13
N SER A 87 4.34 -7.93 6.91
CA SER A 87 5.63 -7.48 7.41
C SER A 87 5.77 -7.63 8.92
N VAL A 88 4.74 -7.27 9.70
CA VAL A 88 4.76 -7.42 11.17
C VAL A 88 4.80 -8.89 11.56
N ARG A 89 4.04 -9.76 10.91
CA ARG A 89 4.08 -11.21 11.18
C ARG A 89 5.44 -11.83 10.87
N LEU A 90 6.09 -11.40 9.81
CA LEU A 90 7.47 -11.82 9.50
C LEU A 90 8.45 -11.35 10.57
N LEU A 91 8.35 -10.08 11.01
CA LEU A 91 9.18 -9.57 12.11
C LEU A 91 8.96 -10.35 13.41
N GLN A 92 7.72 -10.67 13.75
CA GLN A 92 7.37 -11.53 14.91
C GLN A 92 7.97 -12.94 14.79
N ALA A 93 8.05 -13.47 13.56
CA ALA A 93 8.64 -14.78 13.30
C ALA A 93 10.18 -14.77 13.23
N GLY A 94 10.82 -13.59 13.40
CA GLY A 94 12.27 -13.43 13.50
C GLY A 94 13.00 -13.15 12.19
N PHE A 95 12.28 -12.81 11.10
CA PHE A 95 12.91 -12.41 9.85
C PHE A 95 13.42 -10.97 9.88
N GLU A 96 14.47 -10.68 9.12
CA GLU A 96 14.81 -9.33 8.71
C GLU A 96 13.88 -8.92 7.57
N VAL A 97 13.14 -7.82 7.74
CA VAL A 97 12.13 -7.41 6.76
C VAL A 97 12.40 -6.01 6.23
N VAL A 98 12.37 -5.87 4.91
CA VAL A 98 12.19 -4.58 4.25
C VAL A 98 10.78 -4.55 3.68
N SER A 99 10.05 -3.49 4.02
CA SER A 99 8.63 -3.32 3.71
C SER A 99 8.49 -2.24 2.65
N ALA A 100 8.15 -2.61 1.44
CA ALA A 100 7.99 -1.69 0.33
C ALA A 100 6.52 -1.55 -0.09
N ASP A 101 6.15 -0.36 -0.51
CA ASP A 101 4.84 -0.05 -1.08
C ASP A 101 4.93 1.18 -1.99
N GLY A 102 4.06 1.28 -2.97
CA GLY A 102 3.96 2.46 -3.83
C GLY A 102 3.32 3.65 -3.13
N SER A 103 2.45 3.40 -2.14
CA SER A 103 1.72 4.43 -1.41
C SER A 103 2.46 4.89 -0.15
N PRO A 104 2.87 6.15 -0.06
CA PRO A 104 3.49 6.69 1.14
C PRO A 104 2.53 6.69 2.34
N GLN A 105 1.23 6.80 2.11
CA GLN A 105 0.20 6.74 3.15
C GLN A 105 0.13 5.34 3.77
N MET A 106 0.17 4.29 2.94
CA MET A 106 0.24 2.90 3.41
C MET A 106 1.49 2.66 4.23
N LEU A 107 2.66 3.13 3.77
CA LEU A 107 3.92 2.99 4.50
C LEU A 107 3.90 3.71 5.86
N TYR A 108 3.33 4.90 5.90
CA TYR A 108 3.15 5.63 7.18
C TYR A 108 2.30 4.81 8.15
N LYS A 109 1.18 4.25 7.67
CA LYS A 109 0.29 3.42 8.48
C LYS A 109 0.98 2.13 8.92
N ALA A 110 1.72 1.47 8.01
CA ALA A 110 2.52 0.28 8.32
C ALA A 110 3.53 0.57 9.44
N PHE A 111 4.28 1.66 9.33
CA PHE A 111 5.23 2.06 10.36
C PHE A 111 4.55 2.29 11.72
N ALA A 112 3.42 3.00 11.73
CA ALA A 112 2.64 3.23 12.96
C ALA A 112 2.12 1.92 13.57
N ASN A 113 1.63 0.98 12.74
CA ASN A 113 1.15 -0.33 13.17
C ASN A 113 2.27 -1.22 13.71
N GLY A 114 3.45 -1.19 13.08
CA GLY A 114 4.64 -1.86 13.58
C GLY A 114 5.03 -1.33 14.97
N ARG A 115 5.09 -0.01 15.13
CA ARG A 115 5.42 0.63 16.41
C ARG A 115 4.44 0.24 17.53
N LYS A 116 3.14 0.20 17.26
CA LYS A 116 2.13 -0.25 18.22
C LYS A 116 2.36 -1.70 18.70
N ARG A 117 3.03 -2.51 17.88
CA ARG A 117 3.34 -3.92 18.16
C ARG A 117 4.79 -4.18 18.61
N GLY A 118 5.54 -3.09 18.87
CA GLY A 118 6.92 -3.16 19.41
C GLY A 118 8.01 -3.29 18.34
N PHE A 119 7.70 -3.10 17.07
CA PHE A 119 8.66 -3.20 15.97
C PHE A 119 8.96 -1.84 15.34
N VAL A 120 10.22 -1.65 14.93
CA VAL A 120 10.63 -0.54 14.05
C VAL A 120 10.78 -1.12 12.65
N MET A 121 9.82 -0.81 11.79
CA MET A 121 9.82 -1.32 10.42
C MET A 121 10.77 -0.50 9.55
N ARG A 122 11.51 -1.18 8.68
CA ARG A 122 12.27 -0.56 7.58
C ARG A 122 11.35 -0.43 6.37
N THR A 123 10.85 0.78 6.14
CA THR A 123 9.92 1.07 5.05
C THR A 123 10.60 1.79 3.89
N VAL A 124 10.24 1.43 2.65
CA VAL A 124 10.76 2.03 1.42
C VAL A 124 9.60 2.28 0.46
N GLN A 125 9.47 3.52 -0.02
CA GLN A 125 8.53 3.79 -1.11
C GLN A 125 9.15 3.31 -2.42
N ALA A 126 8.49 2.39 -3.12
CA ALA A 126 8.99 1.82 -4.36
C ALA A 126 7.85 1.49 -5.34
N ASP A 127 8.10 1.77 -6.60
CA ASP A 127 7.29 1.28 -7.70
C ASP A 127 7.89 -0.04 -8.20
N TRP A 128 7.09 -1.09 -8.31
CA TRP A 128 7.54 -2.41 -8.75
C TRP A 128 8.20 -2.41 -10.13
N ARG A 129 7.84 -1.46 -10.99
CA ARG A 129 8.45 -1.30 -12.33
C ARG A 129 9.90 -0.78 -12.27
N TYR A 130 10.33 -0.32 -11.08
CA TYR A 130 11.65 0.26 -10.83
C TYR A 130 12.17 -0.12 -9.44
N LEU A 131 11.85 -1.33 -9.00
CA LEU A 131 12.12 -1.79 -7.64
C LEU A 131 13.61 -1.73 -7.29
N ASN A 132 14.47 -2.15 -8.20
CA ASN A 132 15.92 -2.16 -8.00
C ASN A 132 16.56 -0.76 -7.94
N ARG A 133 15.84 0.28 -8.35
CA ARG A 133 16.27 1.67 -8.15
C ARG A 133 16.13 2.10 -6.69
N ASP A 134 15.04 1.69 -6.03
CA ASP A 134 14.60 2.23 -4.75
C ASP A 134 14.93 1.28 -3.58
N VAL A 135 14.96 -0.02 -3.83
CA VAL A 135 15.24 -1.06 -2.84
C VAL A 135 16.62 -1.65 -3.08
N HIS A 136 17.50 -1.53 -2.10
CA HIS A 136 18.89 -2.00 -2.21
C HIS A 136 19.20 -3.15 -1.25
N GLY A 137 20.01 -4.07 -1.73
CA GLY A 137 20.53 -5.21 -1.00
C GLY A 137 19.99 -6.52 -1.56
N GLU A 138 20.48 -7.60 -0.99
CA GLU A 138 20.09 -8.96 -1.38
C GLU A 138 19.02 -9.47 -0.42
N PHE A 139 18.09 -10.26 -0.93
CA PHE A 139 17.01 -10.87 -0.18
C PHE A 139 16.95 -12.36 -0.48
N ASP A 140 16.65 -13.16 0.52
CA ASP A 140 16.45 -14.60 0.35
C ASP A 140 15.09 -14.91 -0.25
N ALA A 141 14.13 -13.99 -0.08
CA ALA A 141 12.79 -14.11 -0.64
C ALA A 141 12.12 -12.76 -0.83
N ILE A 142 11.23 -12.71 -1.81
CA ILE A 142 10.28 -11.62 -2.03
C ILE A 142 8.88 -12.17 -1.81
N ILE A 143 8.06 -11.44 -1.06
CA ILE A 143 6.63 -11.73 -0.93
C ILE A 143 5.80 -10.61 -1.57
N CYS A 144 4.75 -11.02 -2.29
CA CYS A 144 3.71 -10.14 -2.82
C CYS A 144 2.36 -10.80 -2.54
N LEU A 145 1.78 -10.49 -1.38
CA LEU A 145 0.59 -11.16 -0.88
C LEU A 145 -0.66 -10.27 -0.98
N GLY A 146 -1.84 -10.91 -0.89
CA GLY A 146 -3.12 -10.24 -1.10
C GLY A 146 -3.42 -9.98 -2.58
N ASN A 147 -4.18 -8.92 -2.86
CA ASN A 147 -4.63 -8.60 -4.22
C ASN A 147 -3.73 -7.58 -4.93
N SER A 148 -2.55 -7.29 -4.38
CA SER A 148 -1.74 -6.14 -4.82
C SER A 148 -1.28 -6.24 -6.27
N PHE A 149 -0.92 -7.46 -6.74
CA PHE A 149 -0.46 -7.65 -8.11
C PHE A 149 -1.57 -7.37 -9.15
N THR A 150 -2.84 -7.41 -8.77
CA THR A 150 -3.97 -7.09 -9.65
C THR A 150 -4.05 -5.61 -10.04
N HIS A 151 -3.36 -4.72 -9.31
CA HIS A 151 -3.24 -3.30 -9.67
C HIS A 151 -2.31 -3.06 -10.88
N MET A 152 -1.58 -4.07 -11.32
CA MET A 152 -0.76 -4.02 -12.53
C MET A 152 -1.62 -4.33 -13.76
N PHE A 153 -2.40 -3.37 -14.25
CA PHE A 153 -3.39 -3.58 -15.31
C PHE A 153 -2.77 -3.88 -16.67
N LYS A 154 -1.62 -3.28 -16.98
CA LYS A 154 -0.95 -3.48 -18.27
C LYS A 154 0.01 -4.67 -18.23
N GLU A 155 -0.06 -5.53 -19.23
CA GLU A 155 0.85 -6.69 -19.35
C GLU A 155 2.32 -6.27 -19.37
N ARG A 156 2.65 -5.19 -20.07
CA ARG A 156 4.00 -4.63 -20.09
C ARG A 156 4.52 -4.31 -18.69
N ASP A 157 3.67 -3.70 -17.86
CA ASP A 157 4.04 -3.31 -16.49
C ASP A 157 4.20 -4.54 -15.59
N ARG A 158 3.32 -5.56 -15.74
CA ARG A 158 3.48 -6.85 -15.05
C ARG A 158 4.80 -7.55 -15.39
N ARG A 159 5.14 -7.60 -16.69
CA ARG A 159 6.41 -8.20 -17.15
C ARG A 159 7.61 -7.46 -16.57
N LYS A 160 7.55 -6.13 -16.55
CA LYS A 160 8.61 -5.30 -15.97
C LYS A 160 8.75 -5.53 -14.48
N ALA A 161 7.65 -5.51 -13.72
CA ALA A 161 7.67 -5.77 -12.28
C ALA A 161 8.25 -7.15 -11.94
N LEU A 162 7.85 -8.20 -12.69
CA LEU A 162 8.40 -9.55 -12.49
C LEU A 162 9.91 -9.62 -12.80
N ALA A 163 10.38 -8.85 -13.79
CA ALA A 163 11.81 -8.77 -14.07
C ALA A 163 12.60 -8.04 -12.97
N GLU A 164 11.97 -7.09 -12.28
CA GLU A 164 12.56 -6.39 -11.13
C GLU A 164 12.58 -7.25 -9.85
N PHE A 165 11.66 -8.22 -9.73
CA PHE A 165 11.61 -9.15 -8.60
C PHE A 165 12.65 -10.28 -8.70
N TYR A 166 13.15 -10.56 -9.90
CA TYR A 166 14.15 -11.59 -10.15
C TYR A 166 15.57 -11.06 -10.02
#